data_c1ac5bcac610ca701f8eb59703ba058d
#
_entry.id   c1ac5bcac610ca701f8eb59703ba058d
#
_cell.length_a   1.000
_cell.length_b   1.000
_cell.length_c   1.000
_cell.angle_alpha   90.00
_cell.angle_beta   90.00
_cell.angle_gamma   90.00
#
_symmetry.space_group_name_H-M   'P 1'
#
loop_
_entity.id
_entity.type
_entity.pdbx_description
1 polymer ?
#
loop_
_entity_poly.entity_id
_entity_poly.type
_entity_poly.pdbx_seq_one_letter_code
_entity_poly.pdbx_strand_id
1 'polypeptide(L)'
;VIAIFRTYEEIKKEGAIFAIEEPEVYLHPQKQRYFSTILSRLSGQNQVFITTHSPTFIRLYEPENVCLIRRNNADGTTAKLCEREQIVKTEKEALKLENYFDNQRNEMFFAKGVIFVEGATEKFAFPYAGRKMDVDIDRYGISVVECGGKGNLLTFAKVATAFGIPYVVVADEDIKDLAAIKDPEKKKKAEAENANHTKKNTALKDFVPAAQMFWMIPNIEAVMGINENTDNKIKQAMEYLKAKKGKDDIAAEMKNPLLAIMRMIGINKEDKPND
;
A
#
# COMPACT_ATOMS: atom_id res chain seq x y z
N VAL A 1 4.10 -7.02 -29.97
CA VAL A 1 5.31 -7.47 -29.22
C VAL A 1 6.39 -7.96 -30.21
N ILE A 2 6.10 -8.93 -31.09
CA ILE A 2 7.07 -9.46 -32.06
C ILE A 2 7.51 -8.39 -33.07
N ALA A 3 6.61 -7.50 -33.50
CA ALA A 3 6.94 -6.38 -34.38
C ALA A 3 7.92 -5.39 -33.70
N ILE A 4 7.70 -5.05 -32.44
CA ILE A 4 8.60 -4.17 -31.66
C ILE A 4 9.98 -4.81 -31.52
N PHE A 5 10.08 -6.14 -31.33
CA PHE A 5 11.36 -6.85 -31.29
C PHE A 5 12.13 -6.81 -32.59
N ARG A 6 11.44 -6.99 -33.74
CA ARG A 6 12.09 -6.88 -35.05
C ARG A 6 12.52 -5.46 -35.34
N THR A 7 11.69 -4.51 -34.98
CA THR A 7 12.00 -3.08 -35.11
C THR A 7 13.17 -2.67 -34.20
N TYR A 8 13.34 -3.27 -33.01
CA TYR A 8 14.46 -3.00 -32.12
C TYR A 8 15.83 -3.36 -32.72
N GLU A 9 15.93 -4.47 -33.45
CA GLU A 9 17.18 -4.86 -34.15
C GLU A 9 17.48 -3.91 -35.35
N GLU A 10 16.43 -3.31 -35.95
CA GLU A 10 16.54 -2.38 -37.08
C GLU A 10 16.71 -0.92 -36.65
N ILE A 11 16.17 -0.52 -35.48
CA ILE A 11 16.24 0.84 -34.94
C ILE A 11 17.40 0.97 -33.93
N LYS A 12 18.58 0.50 -34.23
CA LYS A 12 19.82 0.89 -33.53
C LYS A 12 20.20 2.36 -33.77
N LYS A 13 19.23 3.22 -34.07
CA LYS A 13 19.41 4.66 -34.21
C LYS A 13 19.18 5.29 -32.84
N GLU A 14 20.25 5.87 -32.31
CA GLU A 14 20.21 6.70 -31.10
C GLU A 14 19.20 7.84 -31.27
N GLY A 15 18.42 8.12 -30.21
CA GLY A 15 17.58 9.31 -30.14
C GLY A 15 16.14 9.16 -30.67
N ALA A 16 15.59 7.93 -30.73
CA ALA A 16 14.17 7.73 -31.06
C ALA A 16 13.25 7.97 -29.85
N ILE A 17 12.01 8.39 -30.12
CA ILE A 17 10.94 8.50 -29.11
C ILE A 17 9.91 7.42 -29.37
N PHE A 18 9.65 6.58 -28.37
CA PHE A 18 8.62 5.54 -28.38
C PHE A 18 7.48 5.92 -27.47
N ALA A 19 6.25 5.93 -28.00
CA ALA A 19 5.02 6.04 -27.22
C ALA A 19 4.24 4.73 -27.39
N ILE A 20 4.02 4.02 -26.29
CA ILE A 20 3.39 2.69 -26.29
C ILE A 20 2.23 2.73 -25.33
N GLU A 21 1.03 2.47 -25.84
CA GLU A 21 -0.20 2.43 -25.07
C GLU A 21 -0.50 0.99 -24.64
N GLU A 22 -0.81 0.82 -23.33
CA GLU A 22 -1.25 -0.44 -22.73
C GLU A 22 -0.42 -1.67 -23.16
N PRO A 23 0.91 -1.68 -22.96
CA PRO A 23 1.78 -2.77 -23.45
C PRO A 23 1.46 -4.13 -22.83
N GLU A 24 0.72 -4.16 -21.74
CA GLU A 24 0.26 -5.38 -21.05
C GLU A 24 -0.88 -6.11 -21.75
N VAL A 25 -1.63 -5.45 -22.60
CA VAL A 25 -2.82 -6.03 -23.25
C VAL A 25 -2.45 -7.32 -23.98
N TYR A 26 -3.18 -8.40 -23.68
CA TYR A 26 -2.95 -9.76 -24.18
C TYR A 26 -1.64 -10.44 -23.73
N LEU A 27 -0.91 -9.87 -22.77
CA LEU A 27 0.30 -10.49 -22.24
C LEU A 27 0.04 -11.19 -20.90
N HIS A 28 0.45 -12.44 -20.79
CA HIS A 28 0.53 -13.11 -19.49
C HIS A 28 1.52 -12.39 -18.54
N PRO A 29 1.34 -12.44 -17.21
CA PRO A 29 2.17 -11.70 -16.24
C PRO A 29 3.69 -11.91 -16.42
N GLN A 30 4.12 -13.14 -16.75
CA GLN A 30 5.54 -13.42 -17.01
C GLN A 30 6.06 -12.68 -18.25
N LYS A 31 5.22 -12.55 -19.28
CA LYS A 31 5.56 -11.81 -20.49
C LYS A 31 5.55 -10.30 -20.27
N GLN A 32 4.68 -9.79 -19.40
CA GLN A 32 4.69 -8.38 -18.98
C GLN A 32 6.02 -8.05 -18.30
N ARG A 33 6.48 -8.87 -17.33
CA ARG A 33 7.78 -8.68 -16.66
C ARG A 33 8.96 -8.71 -17.64
N TYR A 34 8.97 -9.66 -18.55
CA TYR A 34 10.00 -9.74 -19.58
C TYR A 34 9.95 -8.52 -20.50
N PHE A 35 8.77 -8.07 -20.90
CA PHE A 35 8.61 -6.90 -21.74
C PHE A 35 9.03 -5.60 -21.02
N SER A 36 8.71 -5.45 -19.76
CA SER A 36 9.21 -4.35 -18.92
C SER A 36 10.75 -4.28 -18.92
N THR A 37 11.43 -5.44 -18.86
CA THR A 37 12.89 -5.49 -18.96
C THR A 37 13.42 -5.01 -20.31
N ILE A 38 12.70 -5.33 -21.41
CA ILE A 38 13.07 -4.87 -22.76
C ILE A 38 12.89 -3.37 -22.88
N LEU A 39 11.77 -2.84 -22.41
CA LEU A 39 11.51 -1.39 -22.43
C LEU A 39 12.55 -0.62 -21.63
N SER A 40 12.97 -1.14 -20.49
CA SER A 40 14.05 -0.57 -19.68
C SER A 40 15.40 -0.57 -20.41
N ARG A 41 15.72 -1.60 -21.22
CA ARG A 41 16.92 -1.60 -22.04
C ARG A 41 16.82 -0.61 -23.21
N LEU A 42 15.63 -0.52 -23.81
CA LEU A 42 15.36 0.40 -24.90
C LEU A 42 15.51 1.86 -24.46
N SER A 43 15.10 2.18 -23.24
CA SER A 43 15.19 3.54 -22.68
C SER A 43 16.64 3.99 -22.42
N GLY A 44 17.60 3.09 -22.41
CA GLY A 44 19.03 3.46 -22.23
C GLY A 44 19.61 4.34 -23.33
N GLN A 45 19.02 4.31 -24.55
CA GLN A 45 19.46 5.11 -25.69
C GLN A 45 18.31 5.90 -26.34
N ASN A 46 17.08 5.74 -25.86
CA ASN A 46 15.87 6.30 -26.43
C ASN A 46 14.96 6.87 -25.35
N GLN A 47 14.01 7.69 -25.75
CA GLN A 47 12.91 8.09 -24.87
C GLN A 47 11.75 7.09 -25.04
N VAL A 48 11.30 6.53 -23.91
CA VAL A 48 10.20 5.55 -23.92
C VAL A 48 9.09 6.03 -22.98
N PHE A 49 7.93 6.29 -23.55
CA PHE A 49 6.71 6.61 -22.82
C PHE A 49 5.74 5.45 -22.91
N ILE A 50 5.20 5.02 -21.78
CA ILE A 50 4.18 3.98 -21.73
C ILE A 50 2.98 4.48 -20.94
N THR A 51 1.75 4.16 -21.40
CA THR A 51 0.56 4.21 -20.56
C THR A 51 0.24 2.78 -20.11
N THR A 52 -0.14 2.58 -18.85
CA THR A 52 -0.38 1.22 -18.33
C THR A 52 -1.35 1.24 -17.16
N HIS A 53 -2.14 0.16 -17.04
CA HIS A 53 -2.91 -0.20 -15.85
C HIS A 53 -2.31 -1.40 -15.10
N SER A 54 -1.13 -1.90 -15.52
CA SER A 54 -0.47 -3.02 -14.87
C SER A 54 0.56 -2.59 -13.83
N PRO A 55 0.44 -3.06 -12.57
CA PRO A 55 1.43 -2.83 -11.52
C PRO A 55 2.85 -3.27 -11.89
N THR A 56 2.98 -4.17 -12.85
CA THR A 56 4.26 -4.74 -13.31
C THR A 56 5.20 -3.71 -13.94
N PHE A 57 4.65 -2.63 -14.51
CA PHE A 57 5.45 -1.59 -15.18
C PHE A 57 5.85 -0.44 -14.24
N ILE A 58 5.35 -0.44 -12.99
CA ILE A 58 5.73 0.57 -12.00
C ILE A 58 7.04 0.16 -11.33
N ARG A 59 8.07 1.00 -11.48
CA ARG A 59 9.41 0.77 -10.94
C ARG A 59 9.80 1.95 -10.05
N LEU A 60 9.84 1.72 -8.75
CA LEU A 60 10.16 2.76 -7.76
C LEU A 60 11.66 2.87 -7.45
N TYR A 61 12.50 2.16 -8.18
CA TYR A 61 13.93 2.45 -8.22
C TYR A 61 14.19 3.86 -8.79
N GLU A 62 13.39 4.25 -9.76
CA GLU A 62 13.39 5.57 -10.40
C GLU A 62 11.98 6.18 -10.33
N PRO A 63 11.53 6.63 -9.13
CA PRO A 63 10.17 7.10 -8.94
C PRO A 63 9.83 8.36 -9.75
N GLU A 64 10.84 9.15 -10.11
CA GLU A 64 10.73 10.32 -11.00
C GLU A 64 10.26 9.97 -12.42
N ASN A 65 10.39 8.72 -12.84
CA ASN A 65 9.91 8.23 -14.13
C ASN A 65 8.43 7.80 -14.09
N VAL A 66 7.78 7.84 -12.93
CA VAL A 66 6.37 7.47 -12.77
C VAL A 66 5.51 8.72 -12.74
N CYS A 67 4.59 8.85 -13.71
CA CYS A 67 3.57 9.90 -13.74
C CYS A 67 2.21 9.30 -13.41
N LEU A 68 1.63 9.67 -12.26
CA LEU A 68 0.29 9.25 -11.86
C LEU A 68 -0.76 10.20 -12.42
N ILE A 69 -1.59 9.70 -13.33
CA ILE A 69 -2.70 10.45 -13.91
C ILE A 69 -4.00 10.05 -13.22
N ARG A 70 -4.71 11.03 -12.68
CA ARG A 70 -5.98 10.82 -11.99
C ARG A 70 -7.02 11.81 -12.49
N ARG A 71 -8.26 11.36 -12.51
CA ARG A 71 -9.43 12.22 -12.78
C ARG A 71 -10.28 12.31 -11.51
N ASN A 72 -10.61 13.50 -11.10
CA ASN A 72 -11.60 13.76 -10.06
C ASN A 72 -12.63 14.78 -10.56
N ASN A 73 -13.77 14.87 -9.86
CA ASN A 73 -14.86 15.73 -10.30
C ASN A 73 -14.61 17.23 -10.05
N ALA A 74 -13.69 17.56 -9.13
CA ALA A 74 -13.40 18.96 -8.76
C ALA A 74 -12.37 19.58 -9.70
N ASP A 75 -11.25 18.87 -9.95
CA ASP A 75 -10.08 19.42 -10.65
C ASP A 75 -9.92 18.88 -12.06
N GLY A 76 -10.81 17.97 -12.50
CA GLY A 76 -10.69 17.28 -13.78
C GLY A 76 -9.57 16.26 -13.78
N THR A 77 -8.77 16.23 -14.86
CA THR A 77 -7.63 15.32 -14.99
C THR A 77 -6.37 16.00 -14.45
N THR A 78 -5.71 15.36 -13.52
CA THR A 78 -4.44 15.82 -12.91
C THR A 78 -3.33 14.82 -13.20
N ALA A 79 -2.11 15.32 -13.39
CA ALA A 79 -0.90 14.53 -13.54
C ALA A 79 0.02 14.83 -12.34
N LYS A 80 0.50 13.79 -11.68
CA LYS A 80 1.39 13.91 -10.53
C LYS A 80 2.69 13.17 -10.80
N LEU A 81 3.78 13.91 -10.84
CA LEU A 81 5.14 13.41 -10.79
C LEU A 81 5.68 13.60 -9.37
N CYS A 82 6.62 12.79 -8.96
CA CYS A 82 7.38 13.06 -7.75
C CYS A 82 8.85 13.32 -8.08
N GLU A 83 9.49 14.15 -7.28
CA GLU A 83 10.93 14.31 -7.33
C GLU A 83 11.57 13.15 -6.55
N ARG A 84 12.66 12.59 -7.09
CA ARG A 84 13.36 11.44 -6.48
C ARG A 84 13.68 11.67 -5.01
N GLU A 85 14.15 12.88 -4.67
CA GLU A 85 14.58 13.27 -3.33
C GLU A 85 13.46 13.29 -2.29
N GLN A 86 12.20 13.34 -2.73
CA GLN A 86 11.03 13.25 -1.84
C GLN A 86 10.89 11.88 -1.20
N ILE A 87 11.38 10.84 -1.90
CA ILE A 87 11.23 9.43 -1.48
C ILE A 87 12.59 8.79 -1.21
N VAL A 88 13.59 9.06 -2.05
CA VAL A 88 14.89 8.40 -2.09
C VAL A 88 16.01 9.40 -1.89
N LYS A 89 16.84 9.19 -0.87
CA LYS A 89 18.04 10.02 -0.61
C LYS A 89 19.33 9.27 -0.92
N THR A 90 19.29 7.96 -0.97
CA THR A 90 20.47 7.10 -1.18
C THR A 90 20.14 5.93 -2.10
N GLU A 91 21.17 5.40 -2.78
CA GLU A 91 21.04 4.21 -3.62
C GLU A 91 20.48 2.99 -2.83
N LYS A 92 20.88 2.87 -1.57
CA LYS A 92 20.36 1.82 -0.69
C LYS A 92 18.85 1.93 -0.43
N GLU A 93 18.32 3.16 -0.36
CA GLU A 93 16.87 3.40 -0.24
C GLU A 93 16.15 3.06 -1.54
N ALA A 94 16.73 3.41 -2.70
CA ALA A 94 16.17 3.05 -4.00
C ALA A 94 16.05 1.52 -4.16
N LEU A 95 17.10 0.77 -3.83
CA LEU A 95 17.08 -0.70 -3.85
C LEU A 95 16.05 -1.29 -2.86
N LYS A 96 15.86 -0.66 -1.71
CA LYS A 96 14.79 -1.08 -0.78
C LYS A 96 13.40 -0.87 -1.36
N LEU A 97 13.16 0.25 -2.03
CA LEU A 97 11.88 0.50 -2.68
C LEU A 97 11.60 -0.54 -3.76
N GLU A 98 12.55 -0.83 -4.64
CA GLU A 98 12.40 -1.87 -5.67
C GLU A 98 12.02 -3.24 -5.07
N ASN A 99 12.59 -3.60 -3.91
CA ASN A 99 12.28 -4.85 -3.23
C ASN A 99 10.93 -4.85 -2.49
N TYR A 100 10.50 -3.69 -1.98
CA TYR A 100 9.26 -3.60 -1.20
C TYR A 100 8.02 -3.40 -2.08
N PHE A 101 8.16 -2.79 -3.24
CA PHE A 101 7.07 -2.48 -4.13
C PHE A 101 6.94 -3.53 -5.24
N ASP A 102 6.44 -4.69 -4.85
CA ASP A 102 6.05 -5.76 -5.76
C ASP A 102 4.69 -5.47 -6.44
N ASN A 103 4.28 -6.35 -7.34
CA ASN A 103 3.03 -6.17 -8.08
C ASN A 103 1.78 -6.01 -7.18
N GLN A 104 1.74 -6.69 -6.02
CA GLN A 104 0.59 -6.57 -5.11
C GLN A 104 0.58 -5.19 -4.44
N ARG A 105 1.73 -4.70 -4.00
CA ARG A 105 1.85 -3.40 -3.34
C ARG A 105 1.72 -2.25 -4.31
N ASN A 106 2.17 -2.43 -5.55
CA ASN A 106 2.00 -1.46 -6.63
C ASN A 106 0.54 -1.23 -7.04
N GLU A 107 -0.42 -2.08 -6.62
CA GLU A 107 -1.86 -1.81 -6.79
C GLU A 107 -2.28 -0.47 -6.16
N MET A 108 -1.55 0.02 -5.17
CA MET A 108 -1.81 1.32 -4.55
C MET A 108 -1.86 2.49 -5.55
N PHE A 109 -1.12 2.41 -6.65
CA PHE A 109 -1.08 3.47 -7.68
C PHE A 109 -2.38 3.57 -8.46
N PHE A 110 -3.16 2.50 -8.53
CA PHE A 110 -4.44 2.43 -9.25
C PHE A 110 -5.65 2.56 -8.32
N ALA A 111 -5.45 2.46 -7.02
CA ALA A 111 -6.52 2.60 -6.03
C ALA A 111 -6.99 4.05 -5.88
N LYS A 112 -8.28 4.28 -5.65
CA LYS A 112 -8.82 5.60 -5.25
C LYS A 112 -8.35 6.00 -3.87
N GLY A 113 -8.18 5.03 -2.97
CA GLY A 113 -7.65 5.21 -1.64
C GLY A 113 -7.01 3.93 -1.11
N VAL A 114 -6.09 4.07 -0.16
CA VAL A 114 -5.29 2.94 0.33
C VAL A 114 -5.35 2.86 1.86
N ILE A 115 -5.48 1.64 2.37
CA ILE A 115 -5.29 1.33 3.79
C ILE A 115 -3.97 0.59 3.92
N PHE A 116 -2.95 1.24 4.47
CA PHE A 116 -1.68 0.60 4.78
C PHE A 116 -1.76 -0.13 6.11
N VAL A 117 -1.38 -1.40 6.10
CA VAL A 117 -1.40 -2.30 7.25
C VAL A 117 -0.06 -2.99 7.46
N GLU A 118 0.19 -3.48 8.68
CA GLU A 118 1.47 -4.12 9.00
C GLU A 118 1.62 -5.48 8.34
N GLY A 119 0.60 -6.33 8.42
CA GLY A 119 0.71 -7.73 8.08
C GLY A 119 -0.52 -8.35 7.42
N ALA A 120 -0.43 -9.67 7.26
CA ALA A 120 -1.43 -10.45 6.55
C ALA A 120 -2.77 -10.53 7.30
N THR A 121 -2.75 -10.50 8.63
CA THR A 121 -3.98 -10.56 9.44
C THR A 121 -4.90 -9.39 9.12
N GLU A 122 -4.38 -8.18 9.13
CA GLU A 122 -5.12 -6.96 8.80
C GLU A 122 -5.53 -6.95 7.34
N LYS A 123 -4.63 -7.34 6.43
CA LYS A 123 -4.92 -7.41 5.00
C LYS A 123 -6.16 -8.25 4.71
N PHE A 124 -6.35 -9.36 5.44
CA PHE A 124 -7.55 -10.21 5.34
C PHE A 124 -8.74 -9.66 6.14
N ALA A 125 -8.49 -9.08 7.30
CA ALA A 125 -9.55 -8.64 8.21
C ALA A 125 -10.31 -7.42 7.68
N PHE A 126 -9.62 -6.42 7.10
CA PHE A 126 -10.26 -5.18 6.64
C PHE A 126 -11.28 -5.38 5.51
N PRO A 127 -11.03 -6.14 4.43
CA PRO A 127 -12.05 -6.43 3.42
C PRO A 127 -13.26 -7.15 4.01
N TYR A 128 -13.02 -8.03 4.98
CA TYR A 128 -14.12 -8.77 5.63
C TYR A 128 -14.94 -7.88 6.55
N ALA A 129 -14.30 -7.01 7.33
CA ALA A 129 -14.95 -6.01 8.15
C ALA A 129 -15.77 -5.04 7.28
N GLY A 130 -15.23 -4.61 6.15
CA GLY A 130 -15.92 -3.79 5.16
C GLY A 130 -17.23 -4.43 4.72
N ARG A 131 -17.21 -5.68 4.28
CA ARG A 131 -18.45 -6.41 3.91
C ARG A 131 -19.49 -6.48 5.03
N LYS A 132 -19.05 -6.63 6.30
CA LYS A 132 -19.97 -6.59 7.46
C LYS A 132 -20.56 -5.22 7.74
N MET A 133 -19.95 -4.19 7.18
CA MET A 133 -20.40 -2.79 7.25
C MET A 133 -21.20 -2.34 6.01
N ASP A 134 -21.48 -3.26 5.09
CA ASP A 134 -22.05 -2.98 3.76
C ASP A 134 -21.14 -2.06 2.93
N VAL A 135 -19.82 -2.19 3.13
CA VAL A 135 -18.77 -1.49 2.41
C VAL A 135 -17.97 -2.50 1.60
N ASP A 136 -18.22 -2.56 0.30
CA ASP A 136 -17.41 -3.34 -0.63
C ASP A 136 -16.21 -2.47 -1.05
N ILE A 137 -15.04 -2.78 -0.49
CA ILE A 137 -13.84 -1.97 -0.71
C ILE A 137 -13.37 -2.03 -2.17
N ASP A 138 -13.53 -3.17 -2.85
CA ASP A 138 -13.13 -3.33 -4.25
C ASP A 138 -14.03 -2.45 -5.15
N ARG A 139 -15.35 -2.46 -4.90
CA ARG A 139 -16.31 -1.61 -5.62
C ARG A 139 -16.00 -0.12 -5.48
N TYR A 140 -15.49 0.30 -4.34
CA TYR A 140 -15.10 1.69 -4.09
C TYR A 140 -13.67 2.01 -4.53
N GLY A 141 -12.92 1.03 -5.05
CA GLY A 141 -11.53 1.20 -5.47
C GLY A 141 -10.57 1.45 -4.30
N ILE A 142 -10.84 0.85 -3.15
CA ILE A 142 -9.98 0.92 -1.98
C ILE A 142 -9.11 -0.33 -1.93
N SER A 143 -7.79 -0.17 -1.84
CA SER A 143 -6.85 -1.27 -1.67
C SER A 143 -6.34 -1.36 -0.24
N VAL A 144 -6.26 -2.58 0.30
CA VAL A 144 -5.57 -2.87 1.58
C VAL A 144 -4.19 -3.40 1.28
N VAL A 145 -3.17 -2.62 1.58
CA VAL A 145 -1.77 -2.92 1.24
C VAL A 145 -0.99 -3.31 2.48
N GLU A 146 -0.53 -4.56 2.50
CA GLU A 146 0.38 -5.10 3.51
C GLU A 146 1.79 -4.59 3.27
N CYS A 147 2.37 -3.91 4.27
CA CYS A 147 3.68 -3.28 4.17
C CYS A 147 4.84 -4.17 4.64
N GLY A 148 4.57 -5.39 5.15
CA GLY A 148 5.59 -6.30 5.65
C GLY A 148 6.21 -5.83 6.98
N GLY A 149 5.38 -5.28 7.86
CA GLY A 149 5.70 -4.85 9.21
C GLY A 149 5.77 -3.33 9.43
N LYS A 150 5.62 -2.94 10.68
CA LYS A 150 5.59 -1.53 11.15
C LYS A 150 6.72 -0.65 10.59
N GLY A 151 7.94 -1.22 10.49
CA GLY A 151 9.11 -0.47 10.02
C GLY A 151 8.99 0.07 8.59
N ASN A 152 8.10 -0.49 7.78
CA ASN A 152 7.92 -0.12 6.39
C ASN A 152 6.75 0.84 6.17
N LEU A 153 5.78 0.92 7.11
CA LEU A 153 4.59 1.78 6.99
C LEU A 153 4.95 3.23 6.63
N LEU A 154 5.98 3.78 7.27
CA LEU A 154 6.45 5.14 6.98
C LEU A 154 6.93 5.29 5.52
N THR A 155 7.59 4.27 4.97
CA THR A 155 8.05 4.30 3.57
C THR A 155 6.88 4.34 2.61
N PHE A 156 5.85 3.50 2.84
CA PHE A 156 4.64 3.49 2.03
C PHE A 156 3.84 4.80 2.14
N ALA A 157 3.74 5.35 3.36
CA ALA A 157 3.10 6.64 3.59
C ALA A 157 3.81 7.79 2.83
N LYS A 158 5.16 7.81 2.83
CA LYS A 158 5.95 8.78 2.06
C LYS A 158 5.71 8.68 0.58
N VAL A 159 5.71 7.45 0.02
CA VAL A 159 5.42 7.24 -1.41
C VAL A 159 4.00 7.72 -1.73
N ALA A 160 2.99 7.32 -0.95
CA ALA A 160 1.62 7.77 -1.17
C ALA A 160 1.49 9.30 -1.12
N THR A 161 2.15 9.95 -0.16
CA THR A 161 2.16 11.42 -0.03
C THR A 161 2.80 12.08 -1.25
N ALA A 162 3.95 11.59 -1.72
CA ALA A 162 4.66 12.14 -2.86
C ALA A 162 3.82 12.08 -4.15
N PHE A 163 3.08 10.98 -4.34
CA PHE A 163 2.19 10.81 -5.51
C PHE A 163 0.77 11.34 -5.29
N GLY A 164 0.46 11.91 -4.13
CA GLY A 164 -0.89 12.43 -3.82
C GLY A 164 -1.95 11.33 -3.76
N ILE A 165 -1.58 10.12 -3.38
CA ILE A 165 -2.51 8.99 -3.21
C ILE A 165 -3.21 9.14 -1.85
N PRO A 166 -4.55 9.17 -1.78
CA PRO A 166 -5.27 9.17 -0.50
C PRO A 166 -4.99 7.88 0.27
N TYR A 167 -4.61 8.01 1.55
CA TYR A 167 -4.30 6.84 2.35
C TYR A 167 -4.65 7.03 3.83
N VAL A 168 -4.80 5.91 4.53
CA VAL A 168 -4.77 5.82 5.99
C VAL A 168 -3.75 4.75 6.40
N VAL A 169 -3.20 4.90 7.60
CA VAL A 169 -2.25 3.95 8.17
C VAL A 169 -2.88 3.30 9.39
N VAL A 170 -2.83 1.99 9.44
CA VAL A 170 -3.23 1.17 10.59
C VAL A 170 -1.99 0.47 11.12
N ALA A 171 -1.68 0.69 12.39
CA ALA A 171 -0.50 0.12 13.04
C ALA A 171 -0.82 -0.36 14.44
N ASP A 172 -0.18 -1.44 14.86
CA ASP A 172 -0.22 -1.90 16.23
C ASP A 172 0.58 -0.93 17.13
N GLU A 173 0.15 -0.70 18.35
CA GLU A 173 0.93 0.10 19.29
C GLU A 173 2.14 -0.70 19.79
N ASP A 174 1.94 -1.99 20.12
CA ASP A 174 2.94 -2.97 20.58
C ASP A 174 3.74 -2.54 21.83
N ILE A 175 3.16 -1.71 22.67
CA ILE A 175 3.81 -1.30 23.92
C ILE A 175 3.38 -2.24 25.05
N LYS A 176 4.33 -2.96 25.59
CA LYS A 176 4.11 -3.91 26.68
C LYS A 176 4.03 -3.20 28.03
N ASP A 177 3.10 -3.63 28.89
CA ASP A 177 3.02 -3.18 30.27
C ASP A 177 4.17 -3.80 31.09
N LEU A 178 5.17 -2.99 31.41
CA LEU A 178 6.33 -3.39 32.19
C LEU A 178 6.02 -3.68 33.66
N ALA A 179 4.90 -3.19 34.20
CA ALA A 179 4.49 -3.45 35.56
C ALA A 179 3.96 -4.89 35.73
N ALA A 180 3.41 -5.46 34.68
CA ALA A 180 2.94 -6.84 34.65
C ALA A 180 4.06 -7.88 34.57
N ILE A 181 5.28 -7.50 34.20
CA ILE A 181 6.42 -8.40 34.00
C ILE A 181 7.24 -8.50 35.26
N LYS A 182 7.15 -9.67 35.95
CA LYS A 182 7.84 -9.93 37.21
C LYS A 182 9.31 -10.37 37.03
N ASP A 183 9.61 -11.04 35.91
CA ASP A 183 10.96 -11.55 35.60
C ASP A 183 11.89 -10.41 35.17
N PRO A 184 13.03 -10.16 35.83
CA PRO A 184 13.92 -9.04 35.52
C PRO A 184 14.53 -9.11 34.10
N GLU A 185 14.87 -10.30 33.60
CA GLU A 185 15.46 -10.46 32.27
C GLU A 185 14.42 -10.22 31.20
N LYS A 186 13.20 -10.77 31.37
CA LYS A 186 12.07 -10.51 30.47
C LYS A 186 11.67 -9.04 30.47
N LYS A 187 11.71 -8.37 31.63
CA LYS A 187 11.43 -6.95 31.77
C LYS A 187 12.44 -6.11 30.99
N LYS A 188 13.74 -6.37 31.14
CA LYS A 188 14.80 -5.68 30.39
C LYS A 188 14.66 -5.87 28.88
N LYS A 189 14.28 -7.07 28.43
CA LYS A 189 13.99 -7.33 27.00
C LYS A 189 12.77 -6.53 26.54
N ALA A 190 11.69 -6.51 27.30
CA ALA A 190 10.49 -5.75 27.01
C ALA A 190 10.74 -4.23 26.97
N GLU A 191 11.61 -3.70 27.82
CA GLU A 191 12.04 -2.29 27.79
C GLU A 191 12.73 -1.95 26.48
N ALA A 192 13.65 -2.79 26.00
CA ALA A 192 14.33 -2.57 24.72
C ALA A 192 13.37 -2.68 23.53
N GLU A 193 12.43 -3.64 23.56
CA GLU A 193 11.38 -3.77 22.54
C GLU A 193 10.46 -2.54 22.54
N ASN A 194 9.99 -2.08 23.70
CA ASN A 194 9.17 -0.87 23.85
C ASN A 194 9.89 0.37 23.31
N ALA A 195 11.19 0.52 23.59
CA ALA A 195 11.98 1.65 23.07
C ALA A 195 12.02 1.63 21.52
N ASN A 196 12.17 0.45 20.92
CA ASN A 196 12.15 0.31 19.46
C ASN A 196 10.75 0.60 18.87
N HIS A 197 9.69 0.09 19.49
CA HIS A 197 8.31 0.37 19.07
C HIS A 197 7.97 1.85 19.23
N THR A 198 8.33 2.46 20.36
CA THR A 198 8.14 3.90 20.60
C THR A 198 8.80 4.75 19.51
N LYS A 199 10.05 4.42 19.13
CA LYS A 199 10.76 5.13 18.06
C LYS A 199 10.00 5.06 16.72
N LYS A 200 9.51 3.88 16.34
CA LYS A 200 8.73 3.69 15.11
C LYS A 200 7.38 4.41 15.18
N ASN A 201 6.69 4.30 16.32
CA ASN A 201 5.41 4.95 16.56
C ASN A 201 5.53 6.48 16.48
N THR A 202 6.59 7.05 17.08
CA THR A 202 6.87 8.49 16.99
C THR A 202 7.11 8.91 15.54
N ALA A 203 7.94 8.18 14.79
CA ALA A 203 8.20 8.50 13.39
C ALA A 203 6.94 8.46 12.51
N LEU A 204 6.01 7.55 12.80
CA LEU A 204 4.71 7.52 12.13
C LEU A 204 3.83 8.71 12.55
N LYS A 205 3.74 9.02 13.84
CA LYS A 205 2.96 10.16 14.37
C LYS A 205 3.45 11.50 13.84
N ASP A 206 4.77 11.65 13.66
CA ASP A 206 5.38 12.88 13.16
C ASP A 206 5.14 13.10 11.65
N PHE A 207 4.94 12.04 10.90
CA PHE A 207 4.78 12.12 9.45
C PHE A 207 3.33 12.00 8.98
N VAL A 208 2.57 11.04 9.53
CA VAL A 208 1.19 10.74 9.12
C VAL A 208 0.23 11.67 9.85
N PRO A 209 -0.62 12.43 9.13
CA PRO A 209 -1.62 13.28 9.78
C PRO A 209 -2.49 12.48 10.76
N ALA A 210 -2.81 13.06 11.91
CA ALA A 210 -3.56 12.38 12.96
C ALA A 210 -4.90 11.80 12.50
N ALA A 211 -5.59 12.46 11.56
CA ALA A 211 -6.85 11.99 10.99
C ALA A 211 -6.69 10.76 10.07
N GLN A 212 -5.46 10.42 9.69
CA GLN A 212 -5.11 9.30 8.81
C GLN A 212 -4.40 8.18 9.56
N MET A 213 -4.06 8.37 10.84
CA MET A 213 -3.33 7.40 11.66
C MET A 213 -4.27 6.69 12.63
N PHE A 214 -4.32 5.38 12.57
CA PHE A 214 -5.16 4.53 13.41
C PHE A 214 -4.30 3.50 14.13
N TRP A 215 -4.47 3.42 15.45
CA TRP A 215 -3.72 2.52 16.31
C TRP A 215 -4.58 1.34 16.76
N MET A 216 -4.05 0.13 16.64
CA MET A 216 -4.55 -1.08 17.28
C MET A 216 -3.87 -1.20 18.65
N ILE A 217 -4.65 -1.17 19.73
CA ILE A 217 -4.08 -1.09 21.08
C ILE A 217 -4.44 -2.35 21.88
N PRO A 218 -3.46 -3.11 22.36
CA PRO A 218 -2.02 -3.00 22.03
C PRO A 218 -1.69 -3.47 20.61
N ASN A 219 -2.49 -4.35 20.02
CA ASN A 219 -2.37 -4.91 18.67
C ASN A 219 -3.73 -5.38 18.13
N ILE A 220 -3.79 -5.77 16.86
CA ILE A 220 -5.02 -6.19 16.20
C ILE A 220 -5.58 -7.49 16.82
N GLU A 221 -4.73 -8.39 17.29
CA GLU A 221 -5.16 -9.62 17.94
C GLU A 221 -5.94 -9.33 19.21
N ALA A 222 -5.47 -8.39 20.02
CA ALA A 222 -6.17 -7.96 21.24
C ALA A 222 -7.51 -7.27 20.91
N VAL A 223 -7.55 -6.42 19.88
CA VAL A 223 -8.79 -5.77 19.39
C VAL A 223 -9.83 -6.80 18.98
N MET A 224 -9.41 -7.90 18.39
CA MET A 224 -10.32 -9.00 17.99
C MET A 224 -10.51 -10.06 19.08
N GLY A 225 -9.75 -10.01 20.18
CA GLY A 225 -9.81 -11.03 21.22
C GLY A 225 -9.31 -12.39 20.77
N ILE A 226 -8.34 -12.44 19.89
CA ILE A 226 -7.74 -13.67 19.37
C ILE A 226 -6.33 -13.88 19.95
N ASN A 227 -5.86 -15.14 19.90
CA ASN A 227 -4.55 -15.48 20.48
C ASN A 227 -3.40 -15.02 19.56
N GLU A 228 -2.55 -14.14 20.07
CA GLU A 228 -1.36 -13.63 19.36
C GLU A 228 -0.25 -14.68 19.14
N ASN A 229 -0.20 -15.74 19.97
CA ASN A 229 0.83 -16.78 19.97
C ASN A 229 0.43 -18.00 19.12
N THR A 230 -0.24 -17.81 18.00
CA THR A 230 -0.68 -18.90 17.13
C THR A 230 -0.30 -18.66 15.67
N ASP A 231 0.02 -19.73 14.97
CA ASP A 231 0.23 -19.70 13.52
C ASP A 231 -1.07 -19.53 12.72
N ASN A 232 -2.23 -19.60 13.40
CA ASN A 232 -3.56 -19.54 12.80
C ASN A 232 -4.28 -18.18 12.98
N LYS A 233 -3.54 -17.07 13.10
CA LYS A 233 -4.12 -15.72 13.34
C LYS A 233 -5.18 -15.35 12.31
N ILE A 234 -4.91 -15.54 11.03
CA ILE A 234 -5.86 -15.23 9.94
C ILE A 234 -7.16 -16.04 10.11
N LYS A 235 -7.06 -17.34 10.41
CA LYS A 235 -8.24 -18.19 10.65
C LYS A 235 -9.06 -17.68 11.82
N GLN A 236 -8.42 -17.34 12.94
CA GLN A 236 -9.10 -16.81 14.12
C GLN A 236 -9.73 -15.45 13.84
N ALA A 237 -9.06 -14.57 13.12
CA ALA A 237 -9.61 -13.30 12.68
C ALA A 237 -10.87 -13.48 11.80
N MET A 238 -10.83 -14.44 10.88
CA MET A 238 -12.00 -14.79 10.06
C MET A 238 -13.15 -15.33 10.90
N GLU A 239 -12.90 -16.20 11.88
CA GLU A 239 -13.91 -16.76 12.77
C GLU A 239 -14.54 -15.65 13.63
N TYR A 240 -13.72 -14.76 14.19
CA TYR A 240 -14.19 -13.57 14.90
C TYR A 240 -15.13 -12.74 14.04
N LEU A 241 -14.73 -12.39 12.83
CA LEU A 241 -15.53 -11.56 11.93
C LEU A 241 -16.79 -12.27 11.42
N LYS A 242 -16.73 -13.59 11.19
CA LYS A 242 -17.92 -14.39 10.83
C LYS A 242 -18.99 -14.36 11.92
N ALA A 243 -18.59 -14.36 13.18
CA ALA A 243 -19.50 -14.30 14.32
C ALA A 243 -20.24 -12.95 14.44
N LYS A 244 -19.71 -11.89 13.80
CA LYS A 244 -20.35 -10.55 13.84
C LYS A 244 -21.59 -10.51 12.96
N LYS A 245 -22.70 -9.98 13.49
CA LYS A 245 -23.99 -9.90 12.80
C LYS A 245 -24.08 -8.68 11.88
N GLY A 246 -23.41 -7.59 12.21
CA GLY A 246 -23.47 -6.35 11.44
C GLY A 246 -22.43 -5.33 11.88
N LYS A 247 -22.55 -4.12 11.35
CA LYS A 247 -21.59 -3.02 11.55
C LYS A 247 -21.38 -2.64 13.02
N ASP A 248 -22.39 -2.78 13.85
CA ASP A 248 -22.31 -2.34 15.25
C ASP A 248 -21.49 -3.30 16.10
N ASP A 249 -21.33 -4.54 15.66
CA ASP A 249 -20.51 -5.57 16.31
C ASP A 249 -19.03 -5.49 15.94
N ILE A 250 -18.66 -4.69 14.92
CA ILE A 250 -17.26 -4.50 14.53
C ILE A 250 -16.58 -3.48 15.44
N ALA A 251 -15.38 -3.79 15.91
CA ALA A 251 -14.60 -2.89 16.76
C ALA A 251 -14.37 -1.52 16.09
N ALA A 252 -14.39 -0.46 16.88
CA ALA A 252 -14.24 0.91 16.38
C ALA A 252 -12.88 1.10 15.66
N GLU A 253 -11.84 0.45 16.17
CA GLU A 253 -10.49 0.44 15.61
C GLU A 253 -10.45 -0.09 14.19
N MET A 254 -11.33 -1.03 13.83
CA MET A 254 -11.46 -1.55 12.46
C MET A 254 -12.44 -0.72 11.61
N LYS A 255 -13.47 -0.14 12.21
CA LYS A 255 -14.44 0.70 11.49
C LYS A 255 -13.85 2.04 11.05
N ASN A 256 -13.14 2.69 11.96
CA ASN A 256 -12.68 4.07 11.76
C ASN A 256 -11.74 4.25 10.57
N PRO A 257 -10.75 3.37 10.30
CA PRO A 257 -9.92 3.45 9.09
C PRO A 257 -10.74 3.37 7.80
N LEU A 258 -11.70 2.43 7.74
CA LEU A 258 -12.59 2.26 6.58
C LEU A 258 -13.44 3.53 6.34
N LEU A 259 -14.02 4.08 7.39
CA LEU A 259 -14.82 5.30 7.28
C LEU A 259 -13.97 6.53 6.92
N ALA A 260 -12.72 6.61 7.41
CA ALA A 260 -11.83 7.70 7.11
C ALA A 260 -11.41 7.69 5.64
N ILE A 261 -10.98 6.56 5.11
CA ILE A 261 -10.58 6.47 3.70
C ILE A 261 -11.76 6.74 2.76
N MET A 262 -12.97 6.26 3.08
CA MET A 262 -14.16 6.56 2.29
C MET A 262 -14.44 8.06 2.21
N ARG A 263 -14.35 8.78 3.34
CA ARG A 263 -14.52 10.24 3.36
C ARG A 263 -13.46 10.94 2.53
N MET A 264 -12.20 10.51 2.62
CA MET A 264 -11.08 11.10 1.85
C MET A 264 -11.27 10.99 0.34
N ILE A 265 -11.88 9.91 -0.13
CA ILE A 265 -12.15 9.70 -1.56
C ILE A 265 -13.56 10.17 -1.97
N GLY A 266 -14.25 10.92 -1.10
CA GLY A 266 -15.54 11.54 -1.40
C GLY A 266 -16.73 10.58 -1.44
N ILE A 267 -16.64 9.42 -0.77
CA ILE A 267 -17.74 8.46 -0.71
C ILE A 267 -18.53 8.68 0.59
N ASN A 268 -19.79 9.10 0.46
CA ASN A 268 -20.75 9.13 1.55
C ASN A 268 -21.52 7.80 1.59
N LYS A 269 -21.95 7.37 2.80
CA LYS A 269 -22.69 6.11 2.99
C LYS A 269 -23.98 6.00 2.15
N GLU A 270 -24.49 7.12 1.67
CA GLU A 270 -25.73 7.20 0.88
C GLU A 270 -25.48 7.07 -0.62
N ASP A 271 -24.23 7.19 -1.05
CA ASP A 271 -23.84 7.03 -2.44
C ASP A 271 -23.84 5.54 -2.78
N LYS A 272 -24.99 5.02 -3.23
CA LYS A 272 -24.99 3.77 -4.00
C LYS A 272 -24.21 4.05 -5.27
N PRO A 273 -23.07 3.38 -5.52
CA PRO A 273 -22.39 3.55 -6.79
C PRO A 273 -23.36 3.22 -7.91
N ASN A 274 -23.44 4.08 -8.91
CA ASN A 274 -24.14 3.79 -10.15
C ASN A 274 -23.49 2.53 -10.73
N ASP A 275 -24.32 1.53 -10.99
CA ASP A 275 -23.96 0.28 -11.65
C ASP A 275 -23.36 0.52 -13.03
#